data_9c7682e0b879d9ad0782f76ceb9973b9
#
_entry.id   9c7682e0b879d9ad0782f76ceb9973b9
#
_cell.length_a   1.000
_cell.length_b   1.000
_cell.length_c   1.000
_cell.angle_alpha   90.00
_cell.angle_beta   90.00
_cell.angle_gamma   90.00
#
_symmetry.space_group_name_H-M   'P 1'
#
loop_
_entity.id
_entity.type
_entity.pdbx_description
1 polymer ?
#
loop_
_entity_poly.entity_id
_entity_poly.type
_entity_poly.pdbx_seq_one_letter_code
_entity_poly.pdbx_strand_id
1 'polypeptide(L)'
;MSANSGRFKQQRGFTFIELVAVIVLISFLAAIAAPRFFDQIDNAQAASLQGTAGGFSTGVAIAKAKWITDGNSSSGVTTADNRVDVDGIVFNVNTFGWVDSVTESANPNLNVTSQSAKDCQEIFEYILQSPPRSTTKVDTVARKKAQYAVSVIDGGNSDRCRYELIVRSDERPEDAEFYFDYELRTGRVTITLPDNL
;
A
#
# COMPACT_ATOMS: atom_id res chain seq x y z
N MET A 1 48.47 -57.62 18.96
CA MET A 1 48.16 -56.81 17.74
C MET A 1 46.68 -57.09 17.38
N SER A 2 45.80 -56.22 17.68
CA SER A 2 44.37 -56.39 17.40
C SER A 2 44.05 -55.60 16.12
N ALA A 3 43.60 -56.27 15.07
CA ALA A 3 43.23 -55.69 13.80
C ALA A 3 41.78 -55.12 13.88
N ASN A 4 41.64 -53.83 13.82
CA ASN A 4 40.35 -53.16 13.78
C ASN A 4 39.78 -53.23 12.34
N SER A 5 38.84 -54.16 12.10
CA SER A 5 38.16 -54.28 10.81
C SER A 5 37.09 -53.17 10.68
N GLY A 6 37.43 -52.09 10.00
CA GLY A 6 36.49 -51.02 9.65
C GLY A 6 35.37 -51.56 8.76
N ARG A 7 34.13 -51.55 9.26
CA ARG A 7 32.92 -51.82 8.49
C ARG A 7 32.69 -50.70 7.50
N PHE A 8 32.98 -50.92 6.22
CA PHE A 8 32.56 -50.01 5.13
C PHE A 8 31.02 -50.04 5.02
N LYS A 9 30.37 -48.99 5.38
CA LYS A 9 28.93 -48.80 5.09
C LYS A 9 28.78 -48.68 3.57
N GLN A 10 28.08 -49.63 2.96
CA GLN A 10 27.70 -49.55 1.54
C GLN A 10 26.81 -48.30 1.34
N GLN A 11 27.30 -47.32 0.63
CA GLN A 11 26.52 -46.20 0.14
C GLN A 11 25.68 -46.70 -1.04
N ARG A 12 24.36 -46.76 -0.87
CA ARG A 12 23.41 -47.05 -1.94
C ARG A 12 23.16 -45.74 -2.72
N GLY A 13 23.55 -45.73 -3.98
CA GLY A 13 23.22 -44.65 -4.91
C GLY A 13 21.77 -44.79 -5.41
N PHE A 14 21.17 -43.66 -5.77
CA PHE A 14 19.85 -43.62 -6.41
C PHE A 14 19.88 -44.29 -7.79
N THR A 15 18.84 -45.03 -8.11
CA THR A 15 18.66 -45.60 -9.47
C THR A 15 18.04 -44.53 -10.40
N PHE A 16 18.36 -44.63 -11.70
CA PHE A 16 17.79 -43.71 -12.70
C PHE A 16 16.25 -43.76 -12.74
N ILE A 17 15.68 -44.95 -12.62
CA ILE A 17 14.21 -45.13 -12.59
C ILE A 17 13.56 -44.49 -11.36
N GLU A 18 14.21 -44.54 -10.21
CA GLU A 18 13.75 -43.91 -8.98
C GLU A 18 13.73 -42.36 -9.11
N LEU A 19 14.76 -41.77 -9.76
CA LEU A 19 14.77 -40.36 -10.08
C LEU A 19 13.62 -39.98 -11.01
N VAL A 20 13.40 -40.75 -12.10
CA VAL A 20 12.32 -40.49 -13.04
C VAL A 20 10.95 -40.61 -12.36
N ALA A 21 10.74 -41.62 -11.53
CA ALA A 21 9.49 -41.76 -10.80
C ALA A 21 9.20 -40.58 -9.88
N VAL A 22 10.20 -40.06 -9.18
CA VAL A 22 10.06 -38.90 -8.28
C VAL A 22 9.70 -37.62 -9.05
N ILE A 23 10.39 -37.32 -10.18
CA ILE A 23 10.08 -36.09 -10.94
C ILE A 23 8.69 -36.14 -11.58
N VAL A 24 8.20 -37.30 -12.01
CA VAL A 24 6.84 -37.49 -12.51
C VAL A 24 5.83 -37.23 -11.41
N LEU A 25 6.00 -37.78 -10.20
CA LEU A 25 5.10 -37.54 -9.07
C LEU A 25 5.08 -36.07 -8.66
N ILE A 26 6.24 -35.42 -8.57
CA ILE A 26 6.32 -33.99 -8.24
C ILE A 26 5.61 -33.14 -9.31
N SER A 27 5.75 -33.50 -10.60
CA SER A 27 5.10 -32.78 -11.69
C SER A 27 3.58 -32.84 -11.60
N PHE A 28 3.00 -33.98 -11.24
CA PHE A 28 1.55 -34.09 -11.00
C PHE A 28 1.08 -33.27 -9.80
N LEU A 29 1.82 -33.29 -8.71
CA LEU A 29 1.49 -32.49 -7.52
C LEU A 29 1.56 -31.00 -7.82
N ALA A 30 2.60 -30.56 -8.55
CA ALA A 30 2.77 -29.17 -8.95
C ALA A 30 1.62 -28.67 -9.85
N ALA A 31 1.16 -29.49 -10.81
CA ALA A 31 0.06 -29.14 -11.70
C ALA A 31 -1.26 -28.87 -10.96
N ILE A 32 -1.51 -29.56 -9.85
CA ILE A 32 -2.72 -29.37 -9.03
C ILE A 32 -2.56 -28.22 -8.04
N ALA A 33 -1.35 -27.99 -7.52
CA ALA A 33 -1.09 -26.99 -6.50
C ALA A 33 -0.98 -25.56 -7.08
N ALA A 34 -0.46 -25.42 -8.31
CA ALA A 34 -0.17 -24.12 -8.90
C ALA A 34 -1.40 -23.17 -8.97
N PRO A 35 -2.59 -23.58 -9.46
CA PRO A 35 -3.74 -22.70 -9.52
C PRO A 35 -4.13 -22.13 -8.14
N ARG A 36 -4.17 -22.99 -7.13
CA ARG A 36 -4.53 -22.59 -5.75
C ARG A 36 -3.53 -21.62 -5.13
N PHE A 37 -2.27 -21.69 -5.56
CA PHE A 37 -1.24 -20.79 -5.07
C PHE A 37 -1.41 -19.37 -5.63
N PHE A 38 -1.85 -19.22 -6.88
CA PHE A 38 -2.15 -17.90 -7.45
C PHE A 38 -3.32 -17.21 -6.73
N ASP A 39 -4.41 -17.92 -6.44
CA ASP A 39 -5.53 -17.37 -5.67
C ASP A 39 -5.09 -16.86 -4.27
N GLN A 40 -4.11 -17.53 -3.64
CA GLN A 40 -3.59 -17.10 -2.35
C GLN A 40 -2.75 -15.81 -2.43
N ILE A 41 -2.08 -15.57 -3.56
CA ILE A 41 -1.31 -14.34 -3.77
C ILE A 41 -2.26 -13.15 -3.84
N ASP A 42 -3.34 -13.23 -4.60
CA ASP A 42 -4.31 -12.16 -4.75
C ASP A 42 -5.01 -11.85 -3.42
N ASN A 43 -5.38 -12.88 -2.66
CA ASN A 43 -5.91 -12.70 -1.32
C ASN A 43 -4.92 -12.03 -0.35
N ALA A 44 -3.63 -12.34 -0.45
CA ALA A 44 -2.59 -11.70 0.37
C ALA A 44 -2.39 -10.22 -0.01
N GLN A 45 -2.48 -9.89 -1.30
CA GLN A 45 -2.42 -8.51 -1.79
C GLN A 45 -3.63 -7.71 -1.31
N ALA A 46 -4.83 -8.27 -1.40
CA ALA A 46 -6.05 -7.66 -0.89
C ALA A 46 -5.96 -7.38 0.61
N ALA A 47 -5.49 -8.37 1.40
CA ALA A 47 -5.32 -8.20 2.84
C ALA A 47 -4.27 -7.13 3.18
N SER A 48 -3.16 -7.07 2.44
CA SER A 48 -2.13 -6.04 2.60
C SER A 48 -2.68 -4.64 2.30
N LEU A 49 -3.42 -4.49 1.20
CA LEU A 49 -4.07 -3.23 0.83
C LEU A 49 -5.07 -2.78 1.89
N GLN A 50 -5.95 -3.71 2.36
CA GLN A 50 -6.93 -3.43 3.41
C GLN A 50 -6.27 -3.00 4.72
N GLY A 51 -5.16 -3.66 5.10
CA GLY A 51 -4.38 -3.30 6.28
C GLY A 51 -3.80 -1.89 6.19
N THR A 52 -3.20 -1.56 5.04
CA THR A 52 -2.63 -0.22 4.78
C THR A 52 -3.72 0.86 4.76
N ALA A 53 -4.83 0.63 4.05
CA ALA A 53 -5.96 1.55 3.98
C ALA A 53 -6.63 1.76 5.35
N GLY A 54 -6.73 0.71 6.16
CA GLY A 54 -7.24 0.78 7.53
C GLY A 54 -6.34 1.62 8.44
N GLY A 55 -5.03 1.41 8.37
CA GLY A 55 -4.04 2.24 9.07
C GLY A 55 -4.10 3.71 8.64
N PHE A 56 -4.16 3.96 7.34
CA PHE A 56 -4.30 5.30 6.77
C PHE A 56 -5.58 5.99 7.24
N SER A 57 -6.73 5.32 7.14
CA SER A 57 -8.03 5.85 7.59
C SER A 57 -8.01 6.20 9.07
N THR A 58 -7.39 5.35 9.90
CA THR A 58 -7.23 5.58 11.34
C THR A 58 -6.36 6.81 11.60
N GLY A 59 -5.23 6.95 10.91
CA GLY A 59 -4.34 8.10 11.05
C GLY A 59 -5.03 9.43 10.69
N VAL A 60 -5.76 9.46 9.56
CA VAL A 60 -6.54 10.63 9.15
C VAL A 60 -7.64 10.97 10.17
N ALA A 61 -8.31 9.95 10.73
CA ALA A 61 -9.33 10.16 11.75
C ALA A 61 -8.74 10.72 13.06
N ILE A 62 -7.55 10.24 13.46
CA ILE A 62 -6.82 10.76 14.64
C ILE A 62 -6.43 12.24 14.41
N ALA A 63 -5.87 12.56 13.25
CA ALA A 63 -5.52 13.95 12.92
C ALA A 63 -6.76 14.87 12.97
N LYS A 64 -7.88 14.42 12.41
CA LYS A 64 -9.16 15.15 12.48
C LYS A 64 -9.65 15.33 13.92
N ALA A 65 -9.61 14.27 14.73
CA ALA A 65 -10.03 14.33 16.13
C ALA A 65 -9.13 15.29 16.93
N LYS A 66 -7.82 15.24 16.73
CA LYS A 66 -6.86 16.17 17.36
C LYS A 66 -7.16 17.61 16.95
N TRP A 67 -7.35 17.88 15.67
CA TRP A 67 -7.68 19.21 15.17
C TRP A 67 -8.96 19.78 15.81
N ILE A 68 -10.01 18.96 15.99
CA ILE A 68 -11.25 19.37 16.68
C ILE A 68 -10.97 19.60 18.18
N THR A 69 -10.17 18.76 18.85
CA THR A 69 -9.86 18.93 20.27
C THR A 69 -9.00 20.15 20.56
N ASP A 70 -8.23 20.62 19.58
CA ASP A 70 -7.49 21.88 19.65
C ASP A 70 -8.39 23.13 19.52
N GLY A 71 -9.73 22.95 19.44
CA GLY A 71 -10.72 24.01 19.40
C GLY A 71 -11.11 24.47 17.99
N ASN A 72 -10.64 23.78 16.96
CA ASN A 72 -10.90 24.15 15.58
C ASN A 72 -12.26 23.58 15.09
N SER A 73 -12.85 24.23 14.10
CA SER A 73 -14.09 23.77 13.48
C SER A 73 -14.07 24.03 11.97
N SER A 74 -14.78 23.22 11.21
CA SER A 74 -14.89 23.37 9.76
C SER A 74 -15.71 24.61 9.32
N SER A 75 -16.30 25.33 10.26
CA SER A 75 -17.01 26.57 9.99
C SER A 75 -16.06 27.75 10.07
N GLY A 76 -15.65 28.28 8.91
CA GLY A 76 -14.80 29.47 8.82
C GLY A 76 -13.32 29.21 9.05
N VAL A 77 -12.81 28.05 8.63
CA VAL A 77 -11.36 27.74 8.68
C VAL A 77 -10.55 28.86 8.02
N THR A 78 -9.63 29.43 8.77
CA THR A 78 -8.64 30.41 8.30
C THR A 78 -7.28 29.74 8.12
N THR A 79 -6.34 30.42 7.46
CA THR A 79 -4.97 29.89 7.32
C THR A 79 -4.24 29.68 8.66
N ALA A 80 -4.70 30.29 9.74
CA ALA A 80 -4.16 30.10 11.09
C ALA A 80 -4.67 28.81 11.75
N ASP A 81 -5.91 28.41 11.43
CA ASP A 81 -6.61 27.28 12.05
C ASP A 81 -6.51 25.99 11.24
N ASN A 82 -5.81 26.03 10.10
CA ASN A 82 -5.73 24.91 9.16
C ASN A 82 -4.56 23.94 9.41
N ARG A 83 -4.04 23.90 10.64
CA ARG A 83 -2.91 23.05 11.00
C ARG A 83 -3.24 22.17 12.20
N VAL A 84 -2.68 20.96 12.18
CA VAL A 84 -2.71 20.05 13.32
C VAL A 84 -1.36 19.40 13.49
N ASP A 85 -0.86 19.40 14.71
CA ASP A 85 0.36 18.70 15.10
C ASP A 85 -0.01 17.32 15.65
N VAL A 86 0.48 16.28 15.00
CA VAL A 86 0.34 14.89 15.46
C VAL A 86 1.74 14.31 15.62
N ASP A 87 2.14 14.12 16.86
CA ASP A 87 3.47 13.58 17.26
C ASP A 87 4.67 14.34 16.64
N GLY A 88 4.56 15.67 16.54
CA GLY A 88 5.60 16.53 15.97
C GLY A 88 5.57 16.65 14.45
N ILE A 89 4.63 16.00 13.78
CA ILE A 89 4.37 16.16 12.35
C ILE A 89 3.19 17.11 12.18
N VAL A 90 3.42 18.21 11.51
CA VAL A 90 2.38 19.22 11.28
C VAL A 90 1.73 18.99 9.93
N PHE A 91 0.46 18.67 9.95
CA PHE A 91 -0.38 18.54 8.76
C PHE A 91 -1.17 19.82 8.52
N ASN A 92 -1.36 20.16 7.27
CA ASN A 92 -2.35 21.14 6.86
C ASN A 92 -3.70 20.45 6.72
N VAL A 93 -4.75 21.18 7.07
CA VAL A 93 -6.13 20.71 7.07
C VAL A 93 -6.95 21.60 6.14
N ASN A 94 -7.75 20.99 5.27
CA ASN A 94 -8.59 21.72 4.32
C ASN A 94 -9.84 22.36 5.00
N THR A 95 -10.65 23.08 4.23
CA THR A 95 -11.85 23.75 4.73
C THR A 95 -12.90 22.81 5.35
N PHE A 96 -12.81 21.51 5.12
CA PHE A 96 -13.68 20.50 5.72
C PHE A 96 -13.08 19.85 6.96
N GLY A 97 -11.86 20.27 7.34
CA GLY A 97 -11.14 19.78 8.52
C GLY A 97 -10.47 18.42 8.29
N TRP A 98 -10.15 18.05 7.07
CA TRP A 98 -9.44 16.82 6.74
C TRP A 98 -8.01 17.12 6.30
N VAL A 99 -7.11 16.19 6.55
CA VAL A 99 -5.70 16.31 6.18
C VAL A 99 -5.57 16.51 4.66
N ASP A 100 -4.81 17.53 4.27
CA ASP A 100 -4.67 17.97 2.89
C ASP A 100 -3.22 17.89 2.39
N SER A 101 -2.25 18.22 3.26
CA SER A 101 -0.82 18.19 2.96
C SER A 101 0.02 18.18 4.24
N VAL A 102 1.34 18.12 4.10
CA VAL A 102 2.28 18.29 5.20
C VAL A 102 2.93 19.68 5.15
N THR A 103 3.32 20.24 6.28
CA THR A 103 3.64 21.67 6.47
C THR A 103 4.78 22.21 5.62
N GLU A 104 5.63 21.40 5.05
CA GLU A 104 6.70 21.85 4.17
C GLU A 104 6.19 22.30 2.77
N SER A 105 4.93 22.04 2.46
CA SER A 105 4.27 22.62 1.30
C SER A 105 4.12 24.12 1.53
N ALA A 106 4.78 24.94 0.72
CA ALA A 106 4.82 26.39 0.85
C ALA A 106 3.45 27.08 0.64
N ASN A 107 2.41 26.30 0.39
CA ASN A 107 1.07 26.82 0.09
C ASN A 107 0.03 25.84 0.66
N PRO A 108 -0.47 26.07 1.90
CA PRO A 108 -1.55 25.25 2.43
C PRO A 108 -2.76 25.41 1.51
N ASN A 109 -3.04 24.37 0.76
CA ASN A 109 -4.14 24.38 -0.17
C ASN A 109 -5.43 24.09 0.60
N LEU A 110 -6.17 25.13 0.93
CA LEU A 110 -7.48 24.99 1.58
C LEU A 110 -8.56 24.45 0.63
N ASN A 111 -8.24 24.33 -0.66
CA ASN A 111 -9.18 23.95 -1.70
C ASN A 111 -9.03 22.47 -2.07
N VAL A 112 -10.08 21.72 -1.84
CA VAL A 112 -10.14 20.28 -2.15
C VAL A 112 -10.16 19.91 -3.65
N THR A 113 -10.03 20.91 -4.54
CA THR A 113 -10.04 20.74 -6.01
C THR A 113 -8.71 21.10 -6.67
N SER A 114 -7.62 21.20 -5.92
CA SER A 114 -6.30 21.52 -6.47
C SER A 114 -5.19 20.73 -5.78
N GLN A 115 -5.45 19.48 -5.54
CA GLN A 115 -4.51 18.58 -4.89
C GLN A 115 -3.38 18.17 -5.83
N SER A 116 -2.19 17.94 -5.29
CA SER A 116 -1.06 17.40 -6.04
C SER A 116 -0.76 15.95 -5.66
N ALA A 117 -0.22 15.19 -6.59
CA ALA A 117 0.22 13.82 -6.31
C ALA A 117 1.33 13.79 -5.23
N LYS A 118 2.13 14.86 -5.14
CA LYS A 118 3.15 14.98 -4.11
C LYS A 118 2.55 15.17 -2.73
N ASP A 119 1.54 16.02 -2.57
CA ASP A 119 0.85 16.21 -1.29
C ASP A 119 0.17 14.92 -0.84
N CYS A 120 -0.49 14.20 -1.78
CA CYS A 120 -1.04 12.87 -1.51
C CYS A 120 0.04 11.87 -1.06
N GLN A 121 1.23 11.90 -1.66
CA GLN A 121 2.34 11.04 -1.27
C GLN A 121 2.85 11.41 0.14
N GLU A 122 3.00 12.68 0.44
CA GLU A 122 3.44 13.16 1.74
C GLU A 122 2.42 12.78 2.83
N ILE A 123 1.11 12.95 2.59
CA ILE A 123 0.09 12.47 3.53
C ILE A 123 0.29 10.97 3.80
N PHE A 124 0.45 10.15 2.78
CA PHE A 124 0.65 8.71 2.91
C PHE A 124 1.89 8.34 3.73
N GLU A 125 2.99 9.03 3.48
CA GLU A 125 4.28 8.76 4.12
C GLU A 125 4.32 9.22 5.58
N TYR A 126 3.59 10.26 5.95
CA TYR A 126 3.64 10.82 7.30
C TYR A 126 2.48 10.41 8.20
N ILE A 127 1.31 10.03 7.63
CA ILE A 127 0.16 9.60 8.43
C ILE A 127 0.29 8.15 8.91
N LEU A 128 1.07 7.33 8.20
CA LEU A 128 1.33 5.94 8.56
C LEU A 128 2.59 5.84 9.43
N GLN A 129 2.54 5.04 10.47
CA GLN A 129 3.67 4.81 11.38
C GLN A 129 4.84 4.08 10.69
N SER A 130 4.54 3.20 9.74
CA SER A 130 5.52 2.47 8.92
C SER A 130 5.04 2.45 7.48
N PRO A 131 5.21 3.57 6.76
CA PRO A 131 4.69 3.70 5.41
C PRO A 131 5.41 2.76 4.44
N PRO A 132 4.69 2.02 3.60
CA PRO A 132 5.28 1.35 2.46
C PRO A 132 5.91 2.36 1.50
N ARG A 133 6.95 1.94 0.77
CA ARG A 133 7.58 2.82 -0.21
C ARG A 133 6.61 3.23 -1.30
N SER A 134 6.50 4.52 -1.56
CA SER A 134 5.58 5.10 -2.53
C SER A 134 6.31 5.86 -3.65
N THR A 135 5.63 6.10 -4.76
CA THR A 135 6.11 6.91 -5.88
C THR A 135 4.96 7.63 -6.58
N THR A 136 5.20 8.86 -6.99
CA THR A 136 4.29 9.60 -7.87
C THR A 136 4.65 9.43 -9.36
N LYS A 137 5.76 8.73 -9.66
CA LYS A 137 6.25 8.53 -11.03
C LYS A 137 5.57 7.32 -11.67
N VAL A 138 5.17 7.47 -12.91
CA VAL A 138 4.52 6.42 -13.71
C VAL A 138 5.52 5.53 -14.46
N ASP A 139 6.82 5.88 -14.47
CA ASP A 139 7.83 5.11 -15.18
C ASP A 139 8.10 3.75 -14.49
N THR A 140 8.36 2.72 -15.28
CA THR A 140 8.57 1.34 -14.83
C THR A 140 9.74 1.21 -13.84
N VAL A 141 10.77 2.07 -13.94
CA VAL A 141 11.95 2.00 -13.06
C VAL A 141 11.62 2.47 -11.65
N ALA A 142 10.84 3.54 -11.54
CA ALA A 142 10.37 4.05 -10.24
C ALA A 142 9.37 3.07 -9.61
N ARG A 143 8.42 2.55 -10.40
CA ARG A 143 7.42 1.57 -9.94
C ARG A 143 8.05 0.27 -9.41
N LYS A 144 9.12 -0.23 -10.02
CA LYS A 144 9.86 -1.41 -9.51
C LYS A 144 10.47 -1.22 -8.11
N LYS A 145 10.70 0.01 -7.68
CA LYS A 145 11.32 0.34 -6.39
C LYS A 145 10.31 0.71 -5.31
N ALA A 146 9.05 0.91 -5.68
CA ALA A 146 7.96 1.28 -4.80
C ALA A 146 6.98 0.12 -4.63
N GLN A 147 6.20 0.17 -3.57
CA GLN A 147 5.08 -0.74 -3.32
C GLN A 147 3.75 -0.08 -3.67
N TYR A 148 3.70 1.26 -3.59
CA TYR A 148 2.51 2.04 -3.92
C TYR A 148 2.83 3.10 -4.97
N ALA A 149 1.93 3.26 -5.94
CA ALA A 149 1.90 4.43 -6.78
C ALA A 149 0.82 5.40 -6.27
N VAL A 150 1.15 6.70 -6.30
CA VAL A 150 0.28 7.75 -5.79
C VAL A 150 -0.09 8.69 -6.93
N SER A 151 -1.38 8.91 -7.09
CA SER A 151 -1.93 9.82 -8.10
C SER A 151 -3.10 10.62 -7.54
N VAL A 152 -3.51 11.65 -8.26
CA VAL A 152 -4.71 12.43 -7.97
C VAL A 152 -5.76 12.11 -9.02
N ILE A 153 -6.98 11.87 -8.55
CA ILE A 153 -8.16 11.71 -9.39
C ILE A 153 -9.02 12.96 -9.22
N ASP A 154 -9.18 13.71 -10.29
CA ASP A 154 -10.09 14.86 -10.33
C ASP A 154 -11.54 14.36 -10.16
N GLY A 155 -12.18 14.83 -9.11
CA GLY A 155 -13.57 14.52 -8.77
C GLY A 155 -14.53 15.69 -9.08
N GLY A 156 -14.06 16.75 -9.74
CA GLY A 156 -14.81 17.96 -10.07
C GLY A 156 -15.13 18.83 -8.85
N ASN A 157 -15.79 18.30 -7.85
CA ASN A 157 -16.12 19.01 -6.60
C ASN A 157 -15.18 18.70 -5.45
N SER A 158 -14.36 17.64 -5.57
CA SER A 158 -13.36 17.23 -4.60
C SER A 158 -12.41 16.24 -5.24
N ASP A 159 -11.12 16.53 -5.17
CA ASP A 159 -10.08 15.60 -5.59
C ASP A 159 -9.98 14.42 -4.64
N ARG A 160 -9.45 13.33 -5.16
CA ARG A 160 -9.14 12.14 -4.39
C ARG A 160 -7.68 11.77 -4.57
N CYS A 161 -7.02 11.46 -3.47
CA CYS A 161 -5.73 10.81 -3.52
C CYS A 161 -5.94 9.31 -3.76
N ARG A 162 -5.39 8.79 -4.84
CA ARG A 162 -5.40 7.36 -5.14
C ARG A 162 -4.06 6.74 -4.76
N TYR A 163 -4.13 5.65 -4.05
CA TYR A 163 -2.99 4.85 -3.60
C TYR A 163 -3.13 3.44 -4.16
N GLU A 164 -2.43 3.19 -5.26
CA GLU A 164 -2.44 1.93 -6.00
C GLU A 164 -1.36 0.99 -5.44
N LEU A 165 -1.72 -0.23 -5.06
CA LEU A 165 -0.75 -1.29 -4.77
C LEU A 165 -0.14 -1.79 -6.08
N ILE A 166 1.16 -1.64 -6.25
CA ILE A 166 1.87 -2.03 -7.46
C ILE A 166 2.05 -3.56 -7.47
N VAL A 167 1.17 -4.26 -8.16
CA VAL A 167 1.26 -5.71 -8.40
C VAL A 167 2.24 -5.99 -9.55
N ARG A 168 2.15 -5.20 -10.61
CA ARG A 168 3.04 -5.27 -11.78
C ARG A 168 3.56 -3.88 -12.12
N SER A 169 4.85 -3.77 -12.31
CA SER A 169 5.52 -2.48 -12.56
C SER A 169 5.27 -1.89 -13.96
N ASP A 170 4.80 -2.71 -14.90
CA ASP A 170 4.45 -2.34 -16.28
C ASP A 170 2.95 -2.03 -16.47
N GLU A 171 2.14 -2.22 -15.43
CA GLU A 171 0.73 -1.87 -15.41
C GLU A 171 0.55 -0.36 -15.40
N ARG A 172 -0.45 0.12 -16.14
CA ARG A 172 -0.80 1.55 -16.14
C ARG A 172 -1.67 1.87 -14.93
N PRO A 173 -1.57 3.07 -14.36
CA PRO A 173 -2.39 3.46 -13.20
C PRO A 173 -3.90 3.35 -13.42
N GLU A 174 -4.36 3.48 -14.66
CA GLU A 174 -5.77 3.37 -15.05
C GLU A 174 -6.27 1.92 -15.07
N ASP A 175 -5.36 0.94 -15.19
CA ASP A 175 -5.68 -0.49 -15.20
C ASP A 175 -5.52 -1.13 -13.80
N ALA A 176 -5.19 -0.34 -12.77
CA ALA A 176 -4.97 -0.84 -11.42
C ALA A 176 -6.23 -1.46 -10.82
N GLU A 177 -6.12 -2.70 -10.33
CA GLU A 177 -7.21 -3.44 -9.71
C GLU A 177 -7.19 -3.36 -8.18
N PHE A 178 -6.02 -3.09 -7.59
CA PHE A 178 -5.81 -3.01 -6.15
C PHE A 178 -5.46 -1.58 -5.74
N TYR A 179 -6.42 -0.81 -5.26
CA TYR A 179 -6.16 0.55 -4.78
C TYR A 179 -7.15 0.98 -3.71
N PHE A 180 -6.81 2.05 -3.02
CA PHE A 180 -7.79 2.80 -2.24
C PHE A 180 -7.72 4.29 -2.57
N ASP A 181 -8.87 4.94 -2.49
CA ASP A 181 -9.03 6.37 -2.70
C ASP A 181 -9.31 7.07 -1.36
N TYR A 182 -8.64 8.17 -1.11
CA TYR A 182 -8.93 9.09 -0.02
C TYR A 182 -9.59 10.35 -0.58
N GLU A 183 -10.83 10.60 -0.20
CA GLU A 183 -11.59 11.76 -0.62
C GLU A 183 -11.36 12.94 0.33
N LEU A 184 -10.79 14.02 -0.17
CA LEU A 184 -10.39 15.19 0.62
C LEU A 184 -11.56 15.91 1.30
N ARG A 185 -12.74 15.90 0.71
CA ARG A 185 -13.92 16.59 1.25
C ARG A 185 -14.55 15.88 2.44
N THR A 186 -14.61 14.57 2.39
CA THR A 186 -15.34 13.75 3.38
C THR A 186 -14.40 12.99 4.31
N GLY A 187 -13.10 12.92 3.99
CA GLY A 187 -12.14 12.08 4.69
C GLY A 187 -12.36 10.58 4.49
N ARG A 188 -13.24 10.19 3.55
CA ARG A 188 -13.57 8.80 3.30
C ARG A 188 -12.44 8.09 2.61
N VAL A 189 -12.12 6.90 3.10
CA VAL A 189 -11.24 5.94 2.45
C VAL A 189 -12.08 4.83 1.83
N THR A 190 -11.97 4.64 0.52
CA THR A 190 -12.71 3.61 -0.23
C THR A 190 -11.72 2.65 -0.86
N ILE A 191 -11.87 1.36 -0.61
CA ILE A 191 -11.00 0.31 -1.15
C ILE A 191 -11.66 -0.29 -2.38
N THR A 192 -10.87 -0.50 -3.43
CA THR A 192 -11.26 -1.23 -4.64
C THR A 192 -10.37 -2.46 -4.79
N LEU A 193 -11.00 -3.59 -5.05
CA LEU A 193 -10.38 -4.89 -5.27
C LEU A 193 -10.94 -5.49 -6.56
N PRO A 194 -10.24 -6.44 -7.20
CA PRO A 194 -10.76 -7.15 -8.37
C PRO A 194 -12.06 -7.91 -8.06
N ASP A 195 -12.95 -8.02 -9.04
CA ASP A 195 -14.28 -8.66 -8.89
C ASP A 195 -14.22 -10.19 -8.66
N ASN A 196 -13.07 -10.81 -8.84
CA ASN A 196 -12.85 -12.26 -8.76
C ASN A 196 -12.23 -12.74 -7.43
N LEU A 197 -12.17 -11.89 -6.42
CA LEU A 197 -11.68 -12.19 -5.07
C LEU A 197 -12.78 -12.68 -4.13
#